data_c123bd7e1481d96f1c61f1f06e39de6c
#
_entry.id   c123bd7e1481d96f1c61f1f06e39de6c
#
_cell.length_a   1.000
_cell.length_b   1.000
_cell.length_c   1.000
_cell.angle_alpha   90.00
_cell.angle_beta   90.00
_cell.angle_gamma   90.00
#
_symmetry.space_group_name_H-M   'P 1'
#
loop_
_entity.id
_entity.type
_entity.pdbx_description
1 polymer ?
#
loop_
_entity_poly.entity_id
_entity_poly.type
_entity_poly.pdbx_seq_one_letter_code
_entity_poly.pdbx_strand_id
1 'polypeptide(L)'
;MTAAASTPLRLGLRENLAQFSLLVGVNALVGGMIGQERTVLPLLARNEFRLTAFTATLTFIVAFGSVKAVTNFFAGTLSDRVGRKPVLVAGWLIGIPVPLLLMWAPTWGWVVFANVLLGINQGFTWSTTVIMKIDLVGPQRRGFAMGINEAAGYGAVAATALATGYIAEHVGLRPQPFFLGVAYAGLGLGLSVLFVRETRGHAQHEATLHSLKTAHASDGEAVDRLPSTKEIFMLTTFREKALSSCSQAGLVNNLNDGLAWGVFPIVFANAGLSIGRVGILAAIYPAVWGAGQLYTGGLSDRIGRKRLIAGGMLTQAAAIGWIAATHGFTQWALGAAVLGAGTAMVYPTLIAAIGDVAHPAWRARAVGVYRLWRDAGFAIGAILAGILADAFTPAAAIWTVAAITAASGIVVIGRMYETHPAASRAQIHLPGEHVTTA
;
A
#
# COMPACT_ATOMS: atom_id res chain seq x y z
N MET A 1 -8.83 26.43 -39.75
CA MET A 1 -8.37 25.76 -38.52
C MET A 1 -8.22 24.28 -38.83
N THR A 2 -7.00 23.85 -39.12
CA THR A 2 -6.65 22.47 -39.40
C THR A 2 -6.76 21.67 -38.12
N ALA A 3 -7.66 20.67 -38.06
CA ALA A 3 -7.76 19.71 -36.99
C ALA A 3 -6.39 18.99 -36.88
N ALA A 4 -5.70 19.20 -35.78
CA ALA A 4 -4.49 18.45 -35.44
C ALA A 4 -4.87 16.99 -35.41
N ALA A 5 -4.25 16.20 -36.31
CA ALA A 5 -4.45 14.75 -36.38
C ALA A 5 -4.10 14.18 -35.01
N SER A 6 -5.10 13.70 -34.27
CA SER A 6 -4.90 13.04 -32.99
C SER A 6 -4.06 11.79 -33.21
N THR A 7 -2.85 11.78 -32.68
CA THR A 7 -2.00 10.60 -32.71
C THR A 7 -2.81 9.41 -32.16
N PRO A 8 -2.88 8.26 -32.88
CA PRO A 8 -3.69 7.14 -32.43
C PRO A 8 -3.22 6.67 -31.05
N LEU A 9 -4.15 6.53 -30.09
CA LEU A 9 -3.86 6.04 -28.77
C LEU A 9 -3.34 4.61 -28.83
N ARG A 10 -2.16 4.36 -28.30
CA ARG A 10 -1.52 3.05 -28.27
C ARG A 10 -1.33 2.60 -26.82
N LEU A 11 -1.77 1.39 -26.51
CA LEU A 11 -1.49 0.73 -25.24
C LEU A 11 -0.14 0.04 -25.31
N GLY A 12 0.63 0.09 -24.23
CA GLY A 12 1.91 -0.59 -24.15
C GLY A 12 2.95 0.20 -23.35
N LEU A 13 3.85 -0.54 -22.68
CA LEU A 13 4.91 0.08 -21.88
C LEU A 13 5.91 0.86 -22.74
N ARG A 14 6.30 0.30 -23.89
CA ARG A 14 7.29 0.92 -24.78
C ARG A 14 6.74 2.17 -25.45
N GLU A 15 5.49 2.12 -25.86
CA GLU A 15 4.74 3.20 -26.51
C GLU A 15 4.53 4.40 -25.58
N ASN A 16 4.43 4.13 -24.27
CA ASN A 16 4.14 5.14 -23.25
C ASN A 16 5.27 5.30 -22.23
N LEU A 17 6.49 4.87 -22.53
CA LEU A 17 7.60 4.77 -21.57
C LEU A 17 7.89 6.11 -20.86
N ALA A 18 7.87 7.24 -21.56
CA ALA A 18 8.14 8.55 -20.99
C ALA A 18 7.08 8.93 -19.94
N GLN A 19 5.79 8.76 -20.25
CA GLN A 19 4.72 9.05 -19.29
C GLN A 19 4.70 8.04 -18.13
N PHE A 20 4.98 6.77 -18.42
CA PHE A 20 5.10 5.74 -17.39
C PHE A 20 6.22 6.07 -16.39
N SER A 21 7.42 6.39 -16.89
CA SER A 21 8.58 6.74 -16.04
C SER A 21 8.34 8.02 -15.25
N LEU A 22 7.70 9.02 -15.84
CA LEU A 22 7.29 10.23 -15.16
C LEU A 22 6.33 9.91 -13.98
N LEU A 23 5.32 9.07 -14.21
CA LEU A 23 4.37 8.65 -13.17
C LEU A 23 5.03 7.80 -12.08
N VAL A 24 6.07 7.03 -12.40
CA VAL A 24 6.89 6.33 -11.40
C VAL A 24 7.64 7.34 -10.53
N GLY A 25 8.25 8.36 -11.14
CA GLY A 25 8.90 9.46 -10.41
C GLY A 25 7.93 10.25 -9.54
N VAL A 26 6.75 10.60 -10.06
CA VAL A 26 5.69 11.26 -9.28
C VAL A 26 5.26 10.39 -8.10
N ASN A 27 5.12 9.06 -8.29
CA ASN A 27 4.79 8.15 -7.20
C ASN A 27 5.90 8.03 -6.14
N ALA A 28 7.16 8.15 -6.54
CA ALA A 28 8.27 8.23 -5.58
C ALA A 28 8.14 9.48 -4.70
N LEU A 29 7.79 10.64 -5.27
CA LEU A 29 7.53 11.86 -4.49
C LEU A 29 6.34 11.68 -3.53
N VAL A 30 5.29 10.95 -3.95
CA VAL A 30 4.15 10.58 -3.08
C VAL A 30 4.63 9.72 -1.90
N GLY A 31 5.52 8.74 -2.16
CA GLY A 31 6.15 7.94 -1.11
C GLY A 31 7.00 8.78 -0.16
N GLY A 32 7.75 9.74 -0.69
CA GLY A 32 8.54 10.69 0.11
C GLY A 32 7.69 11.49 1.10
N MET A 33 6.50 11.92 0.71
CA MET A 33 5.54 12.60 1.61
C MET A 33 5.16 11.75 2.83
N ILE A 34 5.07 10.43 2.68
CA ILE A 34 4.86 9.52 3.82
C ILE A 34 6.16 9.34 4.62
N GLY A 35 7.27 9.14 3.91
CA GLY A 35 8.56 8.82 4.52
C GLY A 35 9.06 9.88 5.49
N GLN A 36 8.76 11.17 5.25
CA GLN A 36 9.20 12.28 6.11
C GLN A 36 8.71 12.17 7.56
N GLU A 37 7.63 11.44 7.79
CA GLU A 37 7.01 11.34 9.11
C GLU A 37 7.46 10.11 9.91
N ARG A 38 7.94 9.06 9.24
CA ARG A 38 8.11 7.72 9.84
C ARG A 38 9.12 7.67 10.97
N THR A 39 10.21 8.45 10.88
CA THR A 39 11.22 8.55 11.93
C THR A 39 10.88 9.65 12.92
N VAL A 40 10.43 10.81 12.40
CA VAL A 40 10.40 12.05 13.16
C VAL A 40 9.14 12.21 14.02
N LEU A 41 7.93 11.93 13.51
CA LEU A 41 6.69 12.26 14.23
C LEU A 41 6.53 11.53 15.58
N PRO A 42 6.82 10.21 15.73
CA PRO A 42 6.72 9.56 17.03
C PRO A 42 7.67 10.17 18.07
N LEU A 43 8.87 10.58 17.64
CA LEU A 43 9.88 11.22 18.50
C LEU A 43 9.50 12.68 18.82
N LEU A 44 8.96 13.41 17.83
CA LEU A 44 8.43 14.76 17.99
C LEU A 44 7.30 14.81 19.04
N ALA A 45 6.37 13.86 18.98
CA ALA A 45 5.31 13.70 19.95
C ALA A 45 5.82 13.60 21.39
N ARG A 46 6.88 12.80 21.60
CA ARG A 46 7.50 12.58 22.91
C ARG A 46 8.37 13.76 23.36
N ASN A 47 9.25 14.23 22.49
CA ASN A 47 10.31 15.15 22.88
C ASN A 47 9.83 16.60 22.96
N GLU A 48 8.98 17.04 22.01
CA GLU A 48 8.53 18.43 21.95
C GLU A 48 7.12 18.63 22.49
N PHE A 49 6.18 17.76 22.10
CA PHE A 49 4.78 17.85 22.59
C PHE A 49 4.55 17.17 23.94
N ARG A 50 5.57 16.46 24.47
CA ARG A 50 5.53 15.82 25.80
C ARG A 50 4.39 14.83 25.99
N LEU A 51 3.94 14.19 24.92
CA LEU A 51 2.91 13.17 24.99
C LEU A 51 3.47 11.90 25.63
N THR A 52 2.90 11.48 26.75
CA THR A 52 3.31 10.27 27.47
C THR A 52 2.54 9.03 27.00
N ALA A 53 1.24 9.19 26.70
CA ALA A 53 0.39 8.11 26.22
C ALA A 53 0.68 7.73 24.75
N PHE A 54 0.77 6.44 24.47
CA PHE A 54 0.90 5.93 23.10
C PHE A 54 -0.36 6.21 22.29
N THR A 55 -1.55 6.05 22.87
CA THR A 55 -2.82 6.38 22.21
C THR A 55 -2.82 7.80 21.68
N ALA A 56 -2.40 8.78 22.49
CA ALA A 56 -2.30 10.17 22.07
C ALA A 56 -1.23 10.36 20.98
N THR A 57 -0.06 9.73 21.13
CA THR A 57 1.03 9.79 20.17
C THR A 57 0.61 9.24 18.81
N LEU A 58 -0.13 8.13 18.76
CA LEU A 58 -0.48 7.44 17.51
C LEU A 58 -1.70 8.03 16.79
N THR A 59 -2.33 9.09 17.32
CA THR A 59 -3.49 9.74 16.69
C THR A 59 -3.23 10.22 15.27
N PHE A 60 -2.00 10.60 14.93
CA PHE A 60 -1.63 10.99 13.56
C PHE A 60 -1.77 9.81 12.58
N ILE A 61 -1.40 8.58 12.98
CA ILE A 61 -1.56 7.38 12.14
C ILE A 61 -3.05 7.03 12.01
N VAL A 62 -3.82 7.18 13.10
CA VAL A 62 -5.28 6.96 13.07
C VAL A 62 -5.95 7.92 12.08
N ALA A 63 -5.62 9.20 12.15
CA ALA A 63 -6.15 10.22 11.24
C ALA A 63 -5.75 9.92 9.78
N PHE A 64 -4.46 9.68 9.53
CA PHE A 64 -3.94 9.33 8.23
C PHE A 64 -4.62 8.09 7.65
N GLY A 65 -4.62 6.97 8.38
CA GLY A 65 -5.15 5.69 7.91
C GLY A 65 -6.64 5.71 7.63
N SER A 66 -7.43 6.30 8.54
CA SER A 66 -8.89 6.43 8.38
C SER A 66 -9.25 7.25 7.15
N VAL A 67 -8.64 8.42 7.02
CA VAL A 67 -8.92 9.32 5.89
C VAL A 67 -8.43 8.74 4.58
N LYS A 68 -7.24 8.12 4.56
CA LYS A 68 -6.72 7.44 3.38
C LYS A 68 -7.61 6.30 2.92
N ALA A 69 -8.13 5.48 3.84
CA ALA A 69 -9.02 4.36 3.54
C ALA A 69 -10.30 4.85 2.83
N VAL A 70 -10.95 5.88 3.37
CA VAL A 70 -12.14 6.49 2.79
C VAL A 70 -11.83 7.13 1.43
N THR A 71 -10.75 7.92 1.37
CA THR A 71 -10.37 8.62 0.14
C THR A 71 -10.01 7.64 -0.99
N ASN A 72 -9.27 6.58 -0.70
CA ASN A 72 -8.93 5.54 -1.67
C ASN A 72 -10.18 4.84 -2.23
N PHE A 73 -11.19 4.59 -1.39
CA PHE A 73 -12.44 3.96 -1.82
C PHE A 73 -13.16 4.81 -2.90
N PHE A 74 -13.14 6.12 -2.77
CA PHE A 74 -13.79 7.04 -3.71
C PHE A 74 -12.89 7.52 -4.85
N ALA A 75 -11.56 7.46 -4.71
CA ALA A 75 -10.60 8.02 -5.67
C ALA A 75 -10.78 7.45 -7.10
N GLY A 76 -11.03 6.15 -7.22
CA GLY A 76 -11.30 5.49 -8.49
C GLY A 76 -12.52 6.08 -9.20
N THR A 77 -13.66 6.09 -8.50
CA THR A 77 -14.92 6.62 -9.05
C THR A 77 -14.82 8.10 -9.40
N LEU A 78 -14.14 8.90 -8.56
CA LEU A 78 -13.92 10.32 -8.82
C LEU A 78 -13.06 10.52 -10.07
N SER A 79 -11.97 9.76 -10.19
CA SER A 79 -11.07 9.86 -11.34
C SER A 79 -11.73 9.40 -12.65
N ASP A 80 -12.70 8.49 -12.60
CA ASP A 80 -13.49 8.10 -13.76
C ASP A 80 -14.43 9.22 -14.23
N ARG A 81 -14.95 10.02 -13.28
CA ARG A 81 -15.89 11.12 -13.59
C ARG A 81 -15.19 12.38 -14.08
N VAL A 82 -14.18 12.85 -13.35
CA VAL A 82 -13.54 14.15 -13.61
C VAL A 82 -12.22 14.04 -14.38
N GLY A 83 -11.68 12.85 -14.54
CA GLY A 83 -10.36 12.60 -15.15
C GLY A 83 -9.29 12.25 -14.12
N ARG A 84 -8.22 11.56 -14.58
CA ARG A 84 -7.12 11.12 -13.71
C ARG A 84 -6.24 12.31 -13.29
N LYS A 85 -5.82 13.13 -14.26
CA LYS A 85 -4.95 14.28 -14.01
C LYS A 85 -5.55 15.30 -13.03
N PRO A 86 -6.82 15.71 -13.13
CA PRO A 86 -7.41 16.62 -12.15
C PRO A 86 -7.39 16.08 -10.72
N VAL A 87 -7.66 14.77 -10.51
CA VAL A 87 -7.63 14.15 -9.19
C VAL A 87 -6.19 14.10 -8.63
N LEU A 88 -5.20 13.79 -9.48
CA LEU A 88 -3.79 13.81 -9.10
C LEU A 88 -3.34 15.22 -8.67
N VAL A 89 -3.68 16.25 -9.45
CA VAL A 89 -3.36 17.65 -9.14
C VAL A 89 -4.05 18.11 -7.85
N ALA A 90 -5.34 17.80 -7.68
CA ALA A 90 -6.07 18.11 -6.45
C ALA A 90 -5.41 17.45 -5.22
N GLY A 91 -4.96 16.21 -5.36
CA GLY A 91 -4.21 15.52 -4.31
C GLY A 91 -2.94 16.27 -3.92
N TRP A 92 -2.16 16.74 -4.88
CA TRP A 92 -0.95 17.54 -4.60
C TRP A 92 -1.26 18.89 -3.97
N LEU A 93 -2.29 19.59 -4.42
CA LEU A 93 -2.70 20.88 -3.81
C LEU A 93 -3.06 20.72 -2.34
N ILE A 94 -3.76 19.63 -1.97
CA ILE A 94 -4.06 19.28 -0.58
C ILE A 94 -2.80 18.87 0.18
N GLY A 95 -1.79 18.32 -0.50
CA GLY A 95 -0.52 17.92 0.10
C GLY A 95 0.43 19.06 0.43
N ILE A 96 0.34 20.22 -0.27
CA ILE A 96 1.25 21.36 -0.06
C ILE A 96 1.28 21.84 1.41
N PRO A 97 0.17 22.07 2.10
CA PRO A 97 0.20 22.56 3.48
C PRO A 97 0.75 21.55 4.49
N VAL A 98 0.80 20.26 4.17
CA VAL A 98 1.20 19.21 5.11
C VAL A 98 2.57 19.48 5.74
N PRO A 99 3.68 19.57 4.99
CA PRO A 99 4.99 19.81 5.59
C PRO A 99 5.08 21.15 6.33
N LEU A 100 4.38 22.18 5.85
CA LEU A 100 4.35 23.50 6.48
C LEU A 100 3.66 23.43 7.86
N LEU A 101 2.54 22.72 7.95
CA LEU A 101 1.85 22.48 9.22
C LEU A 101 2.74 21.70 10.20
N LEU A 102 3.48 20.68 9.73
CA LEU A 102 4.38 19.90 10.58
C LEU A 102 5.56 20.74 11.10
N MET A 103 6.11 21.62 10.28
CA MET A 103 7.21 22.53 10.66
C MET A 103 6.83 23.44 11.81
N TRP A 104 5.64 24.03 11.76
CA TRP A 104 5.22 25.08 12.68
C TRP A 104 3.98 24.77 13.50
N ALA A 105 3.64 23.47 13.66
CA ALA A 105 2.52 23.04 14.49
C ALA A 105 2.65 23.59 15.92
N PRO A 106 1.73 24.45 16.40
CA PRO A 106 1.78 24.95 17.77
C PRO A 106 1.31 23.92 18.79
N THR A 107 0.45 22.99 18.36
CA THR A 107 -0.09 21.87 19.19
C THR A 107 -0.14 20.59 18.40
N TRP A 108 -0.22 19.46 19.11
CA TRP A 108 -0.35 18.14 18.47
C TRP A 108 -1.58 18.01 17.55
N GLY A 109 -2.66 18.73 17.87
CA GLY A 109 -3.86 18.76 17.00
C GLY A 109 -3.57 19.23 15.58
N TRP A 110 -2.63 20.15 15.38
CA TRP A 110 -2.18 20.57 14.04
C TRP A 110 -1.41 19.49 13.29
N VAL A 111 -0.63 18.68 14.01
CA VAL A 111 0.05 17.50 13.44
C VAL A 111 -0.99 16.47 12.99
N VAL A 112 -2.01 16.22 13.81
CA VAL A 112 -3.13 15.32 13.46
C VAL A 112 -3.89 15.86 12.24
N PHE A 113 -4.16 17.17 12.18
CA PHE A 113 -4.81 17.80 11.03
C PHE A 113 -3.94 17.70 9.76
N ALA A 114 -2.63 17.90 9.85
CA ALA A 114 -1.71 17.67 8.74
C ALA A 114 -1.81 16.24 8.20
N ASN A 115 -1.98 15.26 9.09
CA ASN A 115 -2.15 13.86 8.72
C ASN A 115 -3.53 13.53 8.11
N VAL A 116 -4.59 14.27 8.44
CA VAL A 116 -5.86 14.25 7.68
C VAL A 116 -5.61 14.67 6.24
N LEU A 117 -4.94 15.79 6.02
CA LEU A 117 -4.60 16.28 4.68
C LEU A 117 -3.67 15.31 3.93
N LEU A 118 -2.68 14.74 4.63
CA LEU A 118 -1.81 13.71 4.05
C LEU A 118 -2.60 12.47 3.64
N GLY A 119 -3.58 12.05 4.43
CA GLY A 119 -4.47 10.94 4.10
C GLY A 119 -5.23 11.17 2.80
N ILE A 120 -5.80 12.38 2.61
CA ILE A 120 -6.47 12.76 1.36
C ILE A 120 -5.46 12.82 0.20
N ASN A 121 -4.31 13.47 0.40
CA ASN A 121 -3.24 13.54 -0.59
C ASN A 121 -2.86 12.14 -1.07
N GLN A 122 -2.59 11.22 -0.15
CA GLN A 122 -2.17 9.85 -0.46
C GLN A 122 -3.28 9.06 -1.17
N GLY A 123 -4.53 9.20 -0.70
CA GLY A 123 -5.67 8.55 -1.33
C GLY A 123 -5.86 8.97 -2.80
N PHE A 124 -5.70 10.24 -3.10
CA PHE A 124 -5.80 10.74 -4.46
C PHE A 124 -4.56 10.45 -5.30
N THR A 125 -3.37 10.82 -4.82
CA THR A 125 -2.15 10.76 -5.64
C THR A 125 -1.67 9.33 -5.86
N TRP A 126 -1.57 8.49 -4.81
CA TRP A 126 -1.13 7.10 -4.94
C TRP A 126 -2.08 6.29 -5.81
N SER A 127 -3.39 6.35 -5.54
CA SER A 127 -4.38 5.62 -6.34
C SER A 127 -4.38 6.05 -7.79
N THR A 128 -4.35 7.36 -8.05
CA THR A 128 -4.40 7.89 -9.42
C THR A 128 -3.15 7.53 -10.21
N THR A 129 -1.94 7.62 -9.62
CA THR A 129 -0.70 7.22 -10.32
C THR A 129 -0.68 5.73 -10.65
N VAL A 130 -1.27 4.87 -9.79
CA VAL A 130 -1.49 3.44 -10.08
C VAL A 130 -2.42 3.27 -11.26
N ILE A 131 -3.61 3.90 -11.22
CA ILE A 131 -4.62 3.80 -12.28
C ILE A 131 -4.04 4.28 -13.62
N MET A 132 -3.38 5.44 -13.64
CA MET A 132 -2.78 5.98 -14.87
C MET A 132 -1.74 5.05 -15.49
N LYS A 133 -0.90 4.39 -14.67
CA LYS A 133 0.08 3.41 -15.19
C LYS A 133 -0.58 2.17 -15.77
N ILE A 134 -1.66 1.70 -15.14
CA ILE A 134 -2.48 0.60 -15.66
C ILE A 134 -3.12 0.97 -17.00
N ASP A 135 -3.69 2.19 -17.11
CA ASP A 135 -4.28 2.70 -18.34
C ASP A 135 -3.28 2.73 -19.51
N LEU A 136 -2.03 3.15 -19.23
CA LEU A 136 -0.98 3.25 -20.26
C LEU A 136 -0.46 1.90 -20.74
N VAL A 137 -0.28 0.94 -19.83
CA VAL A 137 0.40 -0.33 -20.10
C VAL A 137 -0.54 -1.38 -20.70
N GLY A 138 -1.84 -1.28 -20.38
CA GLY A 138 -2.83 -2.26 -20.81
C GLY A 138 -2.73 -3.60 -20.05
N PRO A 139 -3.56 -4.61 -20.43
CA PRO A 139 -3.79 -5.81 -19.62
C PRO A 139 -2.58 -6.74 -19.44
N GLN A 140 -1.69 -6.80 -20.45
CA GLN A 140 -0.61 -7.82 -20.48
C GLN A 140 0.51 -7.58 -19.46
N ARG A 141 0.76 -6.33 -19.03
CA ARG A 141 1.89 -5.96 -18.16
C ARG A 141 1.48 -5.23 -16.88
N ARG A 142 0.21 -5.33 -16.48
CA ARG A 142 -0.30 -4.67 -15.27
C ARG A 142 0.45 -5.05 -14.00
N GLY A 143 0.77 -6.33 -13.83
CA GLY A 143 1.53 -6.80 -12.68
C GLY A 143 2.90 -6.17 -12.56
N PHE A 144 3.63 -6.07 -13.67
CA PHE A 144 4.92 -5.40 -13.73
C PHE A 144 4.82 -3.90 -13.42
N ALA A 145 3.82 -3.21 -14.01
CA ALA A 145 3.57 -1.80 -13.74
C ALA A 145 3.26 -1.54 -12.27
N MET A 146 2.47 -2.42 -11.64
CA MET A 146 2.17 -2.35 -10.22
C MET A 146 3.41 -2.58 -9.36
N GLY A 147 4.23 -3.59 -9.68
CA GLY A 147 5.48 -3.88 -8.96
C GLY A 147 6.44 -2.70 -8.96
N ILE A 148 6.66 -2.07 -10.12
CA ILE A 148 7.52 -0.87 -10.22
C ILE A 148 6.90 0.31 -9.45
N ASN A 149 5.59 0.49 -9.52
CA ASN A 149 4.91 1.56 -8.77
C ASN A 149 5.19 1.46 -7.28
N GLU A 150 4.94 0.28 -6.73
CA GLU A 150 5.09 0.05 -5.29
C GLU A 150 6.57 0.10 -4.87
N ALA A 151 7.48 -0.47 -5.67
CA ALA A 151 8.91 -0.40 -5.41
C ALA A 151 9.42 1.04 -5.36
N ALA A 152 9.01 1.90 -6.30
CA ALA A 152 9.38 3.30 -6.31
C ALA A 152 8.79 4.05 -5.12
N GLY A 153 7.52 3.83 -4.79
CA GLY A 153 6.85 4.44 -3.66
C GLY A 153 7.51 4.09 -2.33
N TYR A 154 7.64 2.80 -2.02
CA TYR A 154 8.23 2.34 -0.75
C TYR A 154 9.74 2.53 -0.69
N GLY A 155 10.45 2.48 -1.81
CA GLY A 155 11.85 2.89 -1.89
C GLY A 155 12.05 4.36 -1.49
N ALA A 156 11.16 5.24 -1.94
CA ALA A 156 11.18 6.64 -1.54
C ALA A 156 10.76 6.85 -0.08
N VAL A 157 9.79 6.07 0.45
CA VAL A 157 9.49 6.06 1.89
C VAL A 157 10.76 5.74 2.70
N ALA A 158 11.49 4.69 2.31
CA ALA A 158 12.71 4.27 2.98
C ALA A 158 13.80 5.34 2.91
N ALA A 159 14.09 5.86 1.72
CA ALA A 159 15.12 6.88 1.52
C ALA A 159 14.81 8.14 2.32
N THR A 160 13.54 8.56 2.36
CA THR A 160 13.11 9.76 3.07
C THR A 160 13.12 9.55 4.58
N ALA A 161 12.69 8.38 5.09
CA ALA A 161 12.76 8.06 6.51
C ALA A 161 14.22 8.08 7.02
N LEU A 162 15.15 7.54 6.22
CA LEU A 162 16.59 7.60 6.50
C LEU A 162 17.10 9.05 6.51
N ALA A 163 16.77 9.82 5.46
CA ALA A 163 17.22 11.21 5.32
C ALA A 163 16.68 12.10 6.45
N THR A 164 15.39 11.97 6.81
CA THR A 164 14.81 12.75 7.91
C THR A 164 15.36 12.34 9.27
N GLY A 165 15.67 11.06 9.48
CA GLY A 165 16.37 10.59 10.68
C GLY A 165 17.76 11.20 10.81
N TYR A 166 18.55 11.20 9.72
CA TYR A 166 19.85 11.82 9.68
C TYR A 166 19.80 13.33 9.93
N ILE A 167 18.89 14.04 9.24
CA ILE A 167 18.73 15.48 9.44
C ILE A 167 18.31 15.78 10.88
N ALA A 168 17.34 15.03 11.42
CA ALA A 168 16.84 15.25 12.77
C ALA A 168 17.91 15.01 13.85
N GLU A 169 18.84 14.09 13.62
CA GLU A 169 19.96 13.84 14.54
C GLU A 169 20.93 15.03 14.65
N HIS A 170 21.16 15.74 13.52
CA HIS A 170 22.18 16.78 13.46
C HIS A 170 21.64 18.20 13.69
N VAL A 171 20.40 18.46 13.32
CA VAL A 171 19.83 19.82 13.33
C VAL A 171 18.47 19.94 14.03
N GLY A 172 17.91 18.82 14.54
CA GLY A 172 16.67 18.79 15.30
C GLY A 172 15.48 18.22 14.55
N LEU A 173 14.43 17.90 15.32
CA LEU A 173 13.23 17.21 14.83
C LEU A 173 12.38 18.08 13.89
N ARG A 174 12.45 19.40 13.98
CA ARG A 174 11.80 20.37 13.10
C ARG A 174 12.52 21.73 13.14
N PRO A 175 12.38 22.60 12.12
CA PRO A 175 11.59 22.40 10.89
C PRO A 175 12.35 21.62 9.80
N GLN A 176 13.65 21.41 9.92
CA GLN A 176 14.57 21.02 8.84
C GLN A 176 14.20 19.70 8.12
N PRO A 177 13.83 18.61 8.79
CA PRO A 177 13.46 17.36 8.11
C PRO A 177 12.29 17.53 7.13
N PHE A 178 11.35 18.44 7.42
CA PHE A 178 10.13 18.65 6.63
C PHE A 178 10.34 19.52 5.38
N PHE A 179 11.50 20.17 5.20
CA PHE A 179 11.84 20.81 3.92
C PHE A 179 11.86 19.82 2.75
N LEU A 180 12.19 18.55 3.01
CA LEU A 180 12.04 17.49 2.00
C LEU A 180 10.58 17.37 1.54
N GLY A 181 9.64 17.43 2.46
CA GLY A 181 8.21 17.39 2.14
C GLY A 181 7.75 18.58 1.29
N VAL A 182 8.27 19.80 1.57
CA VAL A 182 8.02 20.97 0.72
C VAL A 182 8.53 20.74 -0.70
N ALA A 183 9.75 20.22 -0.83
CA ALA A 183 10.32 19.89 -2.14
C ALA A 183 9.49 18.83 -2.87
N TYR A 184 9.06 17.75 -2.18
CA TYR A 184 8.23 16.72 -2.79
C TYR A 184 6.87 17.25 -3.23
N ALA A 185 6.19 18.05 -2.41
CA ALA A 185 4.90 18.62 -2.75
C ALA A 185 5.01 19.59 -3.95
N GLY A 186 6.01 20.46 -3.95
CA GLY A 186 6.26 21.41 -5.04
C GLY A 186 6.62 20.71 -6.35
N LEU A 187 7.57 19.77 -6.32
CA LEU A 187 7.96 18.98 -7.49
C LEU A 187 6.81 18.08 -7.98
N GLY A 188 6.10 17.41 -7.06
CA GLY A 188 4.97 16.56 -7.39
C GLY A 188 3.84 17.32 -8.08
N LEU A 189 3.48 18.51 -7.57
CA LEU A 189 2.52 19.39 -8.21
C LEU A 189 3.04 19.88 -9.56
N GLY A 190 4.25 20.43 -9.62
CA GLY A 190 4.85 20.97 -10.84
C GLY A 190 4.91 19.93 -11.96
N LEU A 191 5.44 18.73 -11.68
CA LEU A 191 5.52 17.64 -12.66
C LEU A 191 4.12 17.19 -13.11
N SER A 192 3.16 17.10 -12.16
CA SER A 192 1.80 16.67 -12.47
C SER A 192 1.05 17.68 -13.34
N VAL A 193 1.20 18.97 -13.09
CA VAL A 193 0.55 20.03 -13.87
C VAL A 193 1.17 20.16 -15.25
N LEU A 194 2.50 20.21 -15.32
CA LEU A 194 3.21 20.57 -16.55
C LEU A 194 3.40 19.37 -17.51
N PHE A 195 3.70 18.18 -16.99
CA PHE A 195 4.18 17.08 -17.81
C PHE A 195 3.30 15.83 -17.81
N VAL A 196 2.51 15.59 -16.76
CA VAL A 196 1.59 14.45 -16.75
C VAL A 196 0.43 14.69 -17.71
N ARG A 197 0.15 13.71 -18.56
CA ARG A 197 -0.98 13.71 -19.50
C ARG A 197 -2.16 12.91 -18.95
N GLU A 198 -3.38 13.32 -19.36
CA GLU A 198 -4.59 12.59 -19.02
C GLU A 198 -4.60 11.20 -19.68
N THR A 199 -4.98 10.15 -18.91
CA THR A 199 -4.97 8.76 -19.40
C THR A 199 -6.36 8.15 -19.57
N ARG A 200 -7.43 8.88 -19.24
CA ARG A 200 -8.82 8.39 -19.36
C ARG A 200 -9.14 7.88 -20.76
N GLY A 201 -8.59 8.52 -21.81
CA GLY A 201 -8.74 8.07 -23.20
C GLY A 201 -8.16 6.67 -23.46
N HIS A 202 -7.03 6.32 -22.80
CA HIS A 202 -6.44 4.98 -22.91
C HIS A 202 -7.34 3.91 -22.29
N ALA A 203 -7.93 4.19 -21.13
CA ALA A 203 -8.90 3.29 -20.49
C ALA A 203 -10.14 3.07 -21.35
N GLN A 204 -10.67 4.13 -21.96
CA GLN A 204 -11.82 4.05 -22.88
C GLN A 204 -11.48 3.25 -24.13
N HIS A 205 -10.29 3.47 -24.71
CA HIS A 205 -9.82 2.71 -25.86
C HIS A 205 -9.66 1.21 -25.54
N GLU A 206 -9.10 0.86 -24.38
CA GLU A 206 -9.01 -0.52 -23.91
C GLU A 206 -10.41 -1.16 -23.77
N ALA A 207 -11.37 -0.45 -23.16
CA ALA A 207 -12.74 -0.93 -22.99
C ALA A 207 -13.40 -1.22 -24.36
N THR A 208 -13.20 -0.35 -25.34
CA THR A 208 -13.72 -0.55 -26.70
C THR A 208 -13.08 -1.78 -27.38
N LEU A 209 -11.76 -1.95 -27.25
CA LEU A 209 -11.07 -3.14 -27.80
C LEU A 209 -11.55 -4.43 -27.12
N HIS A 210 -11.84 -4.38 -25.85
CA HIS A 210 -12.36 -5.54 -25.10
C HIS A 210 -13.77 -5.89 -25.54
N SER A 211 -14.66 -4.91 -25.69
CA SER A 211 -16.04 -5.14 -26.14
C SER A 211 -16.10 -5.69 -27.56
N LEU A 212 -15.22 -5.22 -28.46
CA LEU A 212 -15.13 -5.78 -29.82
C LEU A 212 -14.67 -7.25 -29.81
N LYS A 213 -13.70 -7.61 -28.98
CA LYS A 213 -13.24 -9.01 -28.83
C LYS A 213 -14.32 -9.91 -28.23
N THR A 214 -15.09 -9.41 -27.26
CA THR A 214 -16.16 -10.18 -26.61
C THR A 214 -17.36 -10.35 -27.54
N ALA A 215 -17.68 -9.35 -28.35
CA ALA A 215 -18.74 -9.46 -29.36
C ALA A 215 -18.47 -10.53 -30.44
N HIS A 216 -17.17 -10.80 -30.71
CA HIS A 216 -16.75 -11.88 -31.64
C HIS A 216 -16.65 -13.27 -30.97
N ALA A 217 -16.65 -13.31 -29.63
CA ALA A 217 -16.46 -14.55 -28.87
C ALA A 217 -17.75 -15.03 -28.15
N SER A 218 -18.84 -14.24 -28.16
CA SER A 218 -20.06 -14.58 -27.46
C SER A 218 -21.06 -15.32 -28.36
N ASP A 219 -20.83 -16.63 -28.55
CA ASP A 219 -21.96 -17.55 -28.62
C ASP A 219 -22.39 -17.87 -27.17
N GLY A 220 -23.38 -17.14 -26.69
CA GLY A 220 -24.46 -17.66 -25.82
C GLY A 220 -24.20 -17.93 -24.34
N GLU A 221 -23.33 -17.25 -23.59
CA GLU A 221 -23.50 -17.21 -22.12
C GLU A 221 -24.01 -15.82 -21.69
N ALA A 222 -25.30 -15.76 -21.42
CA ALA A 222 -25.94 -14.63 -20.76
C ALA A 222 -25.28 -14.47 -19.38
N VAL A 223 -24.57 -13.35 -19.16
CA VAL A 223 -24.08 -12.98 -17.83
C VAL A 223 -25.32 -12.71 -16.98
N ASP A 224 -25.67 -13.68 -16.14
CA ASP A 224 -26.65 -13.49 -15.09
C ASP A 224 -26.30 -12.21 -14.32
N ARG A 225 -27.33 -11.44 -13.96
CA ARG A 225 -27.33 -10.13 -13.31
C ARG A 225 -26.02 -9.80 -12.58
N LEU A 226 -25.32 -8.73 -12.99
CA LEU A 226 -24.13 -8.24 -12.31
C LEU A 226 -24.43 -7.94 -10.83
N PRO A 227 -23.57 -8.39 -9.88
CA PRO A 227 -23.79 -8.17 -8.47
C PRO A 227 -23.82 -6.66 -8.14
N SER A 228 -24.72 -6.28 -7.25
CA SER A 228 -24.83 -4.91 -6.73
C SER A 228 -23.56 -4.56 -5.90
N THR A 229 -23.34 -3.27 -5.66
CA THR A 229 -22.22 -2.82 -4.82
C THR A 229 -22.27 -3.41 -3.41
N LYS A 230 -23.46 -3.57 -2.83
CA LYS A 230 -23.68 -4.21 -1.52
C LYS A 230 -23.31 -5.69 -1.55
N GLU A 231 -23.70 -6.40 -2.61
CA GLU A 231 -23.35 -7.83 -2.78
C GLU A 231 -21.85 -8.01 -2.94
N ILE A 232 -21.16 -7.16 -3.73
CA ILE A 232 -19.72 -7.18 -3.88
C ILE A 232 -19.03 -6.90 -2.55
N PHE A 233 -19.51 -5.93 -1.78
CA PHE A 233 -19.00 -5.65 -0.45
C PHE A 233 -19.14 -6.88 0.47
N MET A 234 -20.30 -7.53 0.49
CA MET A 234 -20.54 -8.72 1.30
C MET A 234 -19.69 -9.92 0.84
N LEU A 235 -19.53 -10.13 -0.47
CA LEU A 235 -18.68 -11.17 -1.03
C LEU A 235 -17.23 -10.95 -0.60
N THR A 236 -16.70 -9.75 -0.82
CA THR A 236 -15.29 -9.43 -0.60
C THR A 236 -14.94 -9.37 0.89
N THR A 237 -15.90 -9.00 1.75
CA THR A 237 -15.66 -8.89 3.19
C THR A 237 -15.88 -10.20 3.94
N PHE A 238 -16.91 -10.99 3.59
CA PHE A 238 -17.36 -12.11 4.45
C PHE A 238 -17.61 -13.42 3.74
N ARG A 239 -18.27 -13.40 2.57
CA ARG A 239 -18.91 -14.60 2.00
C ARG A 239 -17.97 -15.43 1.14
N GLU A 240 -17.28 -14.80 0.19
CA GLU A 240 -16.37 -15.53 -0.68
C GLU A 240 -15.06 -15.84 0.07
N LYS A 241 -14.65 -17.11 0.09
CA LYS A 241 -13.57 -17.58 0.96
C LYS A 241 -12.20 -16.96 0.65
N ALA A 242 -11.84 -16.83 -0.62
CA ALA A 242 -10.56 -16.27 -1.01
C ALA A 242 -10.57 -14.73 -0.87
N LEU A 243 -11.65 -14.04 -1.32
CA LEU A 243 -11.74 -12.57 -1.24
C LEU A 243 -11.76 -12.09 0.22
N SER A 244 -12.52 -12.76 1.11
CA SER A 244 -12.57 -12.41 2.53
C SER A 244 -11.25 -12.72 3.23
N SER A 245 -10.55 -13.80 2.85
CA SER A 245 -9.20 -14.09 3.33
C SER A 245 -8.20 -13.03 2.88
N CYS A 246 -8.31 -12.52 1.65
CA CYS A 246 -7.49 -11.42 1.17
C CYS A 246 -7.79 -10.12 1.94
N SER A 247 -9.06 -9.81 2.20
CA SER A 247 -9.44 -8.59 2.91
C SER A 247 -8.93 -8.56 4.35
N GLN A 248 -9.09 -9.66 5.10
CA GLN A 248 -8.57 -9.75 6.47
C GLN A 248 -7.03 -9.77 6.50
N ALA A 249 -6.36 -10.49 5.58
CA ALA A 249 -4.91 -10.50 5.53
C ALA A 249 -4.33 -9.13 5.16
N GLY A 250 -4.99 -8.41 4.25
CA GLY A 250 -4.63 -7.04 3.90
C GLY A 250 -4.80 -6.07 5.06
N LEU A 251 -5.90 -6.18 5.82
CA LEU A 251 -6.13 -5.40 7.03
C LEU A 251 -5.02 -5.65 8.05
N VAL A 252 -4.70 -6.92 8.35
CA VAL A 252 -3.68 -7.26 9.34
C VAL A 252 -2.28 -6.89 8.85
N ASN A 253 -2.00 -7.00 7.55
CA ASN A 253 -0.73 -6.53 6.99
C ASN A 253 -0.50 -5.03 7.28
N ASN A 254 -1.51 -4.18 7.08
CA ASN A 254 -1.38 -2.75 7.36
C ASN A 254 -1.59 -2.40 8.85
N LEU A 255 -2.17 -3.29 9.63
CA LEU A 255 -2.17 -3.20 11.10
C LEU A 255 -0.72 -3.28 11.64
N ASN A 256 0.11 -4.13 11.04
CA ASN A 256 1.54 -4.21 11.34
C ASN A 256 2.27 -2.88 11.06
N ASP A 257 1.86 -2.15 10.01
CA ASP A 257 2.41 -0.82 9.73
C ASP A 257 2.05 0.20 10.81
N GLY A 258 0.84 0.14 11.37
CA GLY A 258 0.43 0.98 12.50
C GLY A 258 1.34 0.80 13.71
N LEU A 259 1.74 -0.44 13.99
CA LEU A 259 2.75 -0.76 15.01
C LEU A 259 4.15 -0.27 14.62
N ALA A 260 4.61 -0.65 13.42
CA ALA A 260 5.99 -0.42 12.98
C ALA A 260 6.32 1.07 12.85
N TRP A 261 5.37 1.88 12.41
CA TRP A 261 5.57 3.31 12.23
C TRP A 261 5.25 4.15 13.48
N GLY A 262 4.52 3.57 14.42
CA GLY A 262 4.13 4.27 15.65
C GLY A 262 4.93 3.88 16.87
N VAL A 263 4.96 2.58 17.17
CA VAL A 263 5.53 2.07 18.41
C VAL A 263 7.04 1.81 18.31
N PHE A 264 7.52 1.23 17.22
CA PHE A 264 8.94 0.85 17.09
C PHE A 264 9.89 2.02 17.25
N PRO A 265 9.72 3.20 16.60
CA PRO A 265 10.64 4.33 16.80
C PRO A 265 10.78 4.74 18.27
N ILE A 266 9.67 4.71 19.02
CA ILE A 266 9.66 5.05 20.44
C ILE A 266 10.40 3.98 21.26
N VAL A 267 10.15 2.70 20.99
CA VAL A 267 10.82 1.58 21.68
C VAL A 267 12.32 1.63 21.44
N PHE A 268 12.75 1.87 20.20
CA PHE A 268 14.16 1.95 19.85
C PHE A 268 14.86 3.15 20.49
N ALA A 269 14.20 4.31 20.50
CA ALA A 269 14.74 5.51 21.16
C ALA A 269 14.82 5.33 22.70
N ASN A 270 13.79 4.73 23.32
CA ASN A 270 13.78 4.44 24.76
C ASN A 270 14.88 3.42 25.17
N ALA A 271 15.32 2.57 24.24
CA ALA A 271 16.44 1.66 24.42
C ALA A 271 17.81 2.33 24.20
N GLY A 272 17.86 3.65 24.02
CA GLY A 272 19.09 4.45 23.91
C GLY A 272 19.68 4.55 22.50
N LEU A 273 18.95 4.17 21.46
CA LEU A 273 19.41 4.39 20.08
C LEU A 273 19.32 5.88 19.72
N SER A 274 20.33 6.39 19.00
CA SER A 274 20.28 7.73 18.42
C SER A 274 19.18 7.85 17.36
N ILE A 275 18.73 9.07 17.08
CA ILE A 275 17.66 9.35 16.09
C ILE A 275 18.05 8.81 14.71
N GLY A 276 19.31 8.96 14.30
CA GLY A 276 19.81 8.42 13.04
C GLY A 276 19.74 6.90 12.98
N ARG A 277 20.07 6.18 14.07
CA ARG A 277 19.91 4.72 14.14
C ARG A 277 18.44 4.30 14.08
N VAL A 278 17.56 5.02 14.75
CA VAL A 278 16.09 4.82 14.62
C VAL A 278 15.66 5.04 13.16
N GLY A 279 16.18 6.07 12.49
CA GLY A 279 15.93 6.33 11.07
C GLY A 279 16.37 5.20 10.14
N ILE A 280 17.54 4.59 10.41
CA ILE A 280 18.01 3.42 9.66
C ILE A 280 17.04 2.24 9.85
N LEU A 281 16.62 1.94 11.07
CA LEU A 281 15.68 0.85 11.36
C LEU A 281 14.32 1.10 10.69
N ALA A 282 13.81 2.34 10.73
CA ALA A 282 12.57 2.74 10.07
C ALA A 282 12.65 2.66 8.55
N ALA A 283 13.85 2.78 7.96
CA ALA A 283 14.08 2.70 6.52
C ALA A 283 14.23 1.25 6.02
N ILE A 284 14.83 0.34 6.80
CA ILE A 284 15.10 -1.06 6.39
C ILE A 284 13.80 -1.76 5.98
N TYR A 285 12.75 -1.65 6.79
CA TYR A 285 11.47 -2.31 6.55
C TYR A 285 10.87 -1.95 5.17
N PRO A 286 10.58 -0.67 4.86
CA PRO A 286 10.03 -0.30 3.56
C PRO A 286 11.02 -0.49 2.40
N ALA A 287 12.33 -0.44 2.62
CA ALA A 287 13.33 -0.71 1.59
C ALA A 287 13.29 -2.17 1.12
N VAL A 288 13.30 -3.12 2.08
CA VAL A 288 13.22 -4.55 1.76
C VAL A 288 11.85 -4.89 1.19
N TRP A 289 10.79 -4.31 1.73
CA TRP A 289 9.43 -4.46 1.18
C TRP A 289 9.37 -3.98 -0.28
N GLY A 290 9.80 -2.75 -0.58
CA GLY A 290 9.79 -2.20 -1.93
C GLY A 290 10.62 -3.03 -2.92
N ALA A 291 11.86 -3.38 -2.56
CA ALA A 291 12.72 -4.20 -3.40
C ALA A 291 12.16 -5.62 -3.63
N GLY A 292 11.63 -6.24 -2.57
CA GLY A 292 11.07 -7.59 -2.63
C GLY A 292 9.87 -7.72 -3.56
N GLN A 293 9.05 -6.66 -3.72
CA GLN A 293 7.88 -6.69 -4.59
C GLN A 293 8.22 -6.89 -6.08
N LEU A 294 9.42 -6.54 -6.51
CA LEU A 294 9.88 -6.77 -7.89
C LEU A 294 9.95 -8.27 -8.21
N TYR A 295 10.14 -9.12 -7.20
CA TYR A 295 10.31 -10.57 -7.36
C TYR A 295 9.07 -11.36 -6.94
N THR A 296 8.38 -10.93 -5.88
CA THR A 296 7.33 -11.74 -5.25
C THR A 296 6.07 -11.84 -6.09
N GLY A 297 5.77 -10.87 -6.95
CA GLY A 297 4.71 -10.97 -7.95
C GLY A 297 4.89 -12.18 -8.85
N GLY A 298 6.04 -12.30 -9.52
CA GLY A 298 6.37 -13.45 -10.35
C GLY A 298 6.56 -14.76 -9.59
N LEU A 299 7.02 -14.69 -8.34
CA LEU A 299 7.12 -15.87 -7.48
C LEU A 299 5.74 -16.45 -7.17
N SER A 300 4.75 -15.60 -6.92
CA SER A 300 3.38 -16.02 -6.64
C SER A 300 2.71 -16.75 -7.82
N ASP A 301 3.14 -16.48 -9.05
CA ASP A 301 2.69 -17.19 -10.24
C ASP A 301 3.23 -18.61 -10.32
N ARG A 302 4.37 -18.88 -9.67
CA ARG A 302 5.03 -20.20 -9.68
C ARG A 302 4.61 -21.10 -8.51
N ILE A 303 4.59 -20.55 -7.30
CA ILE A 303 4.34 -21.35 -6.07
C ILE A 303 2.90 -21.29 -5.57
N GLY A 304 2.08 -20.42 -6.17
CA GLY A 304 0.68 -20.23 -5.80
C GLY A 304 0.46 -19.01 -4.88
N ARG A 305 -0.74 -18.45 -4.96
CA ARG A 305 -1.14 -17.26 -4.17
C ARG A 305 -1.26 -17.57 -2.69
N LYS A 306 -2.03 -18.62 -2.35
CA LYS A 306 -2.29 -19.03 -0.96
C LYS A 306 -1.02 -19.26 -0.17
N ARG A 307 -0.07 -20.03 -0.72
CA ARG A 307 1.18 -20.39 -0.03
C ARG A 307 2.02 -19.15 0.26
N LEU A 308 2.10 -18.23 -0.70
CA LEU A 308 2.92 -17.02 -0.55
C LEU A 308 2.29 -16.04 0.45
N ILE A 309 0.97 -15.86 0.43
CA ILE A 309 0.26 -15.02 1.40
C ILE A 309 0.43 -15.60 2.82
N ALA A 310 0.12 -16.88 3.00
CA ALA A 310 0.23 -17.53 4.31
C ALA A 310 1.67 -17.49 4.84
N GLY A 311 2.64 -17.88 4.03
CA GLY A 311 4.07 -17.82 4.37
C GLY A 311 4.53 -16.41 4.73
N GLY A 312 4.12 -15.42 3.96
CA GLY A 312 4.45 -14.02 4.24
C GLY A 312 3.86 -13.51 5.56
N MET A 313 2.59 -13.85 5.86
CA MET A 313 1.97 -13.49 7.15
C MET A 313 2.69 -14.15 8.34
N LEU A 314 3.05 -15.44 8.24
CA LEU A 314 3.81 -16.11 9.29
C LEU A 314 5.23 -15.55 9.44
N THR A 315 5.88 -15.18 8.32
CA THR A 315 7.19 -14.51 8.33
C THR A 315 7.10 -13.15 9.02
N GLN A 316 6.06 -12.34 8.75
CA GLN A 316 5.84 -11.09 9.45
C GLN A 316 5.60 -11.31 10.95
N ALA A 317 4.78 -12.28 11.33
CA ALA A 317 4.52 -12.61 12.72
C ALA A 317 5.82 -13.00 13.47
N ALA A 318 6.63 -13.86 12.86
CA ALA A 318 7.94 -14.24 13.40
C ALA A 318 8.88 -13.05 13.53
N ALA A 319 8.92 -12.17 12.55
CA ALA A 319 9.76 -10.96 12.56
C ALA A 319 9.34 -9.97 13.68
N ILE A 320 8.03 -9.74 13.85
CA ILE A 320 7.50 -8.88 14.92
C ILE A 320 7.82 -9.50 16.29
N GLY A 321 7.61 -10.81 16.45
CA GLY A 321 7.98 -11.55 17.66
C GLY A 321 9.50 -11.49 17.94
N TRP A 322 10.33 -11.60 16.90
CA TRP A 322 11.77 -11.44 17.00
C TRP A 322 12.17 -10.06 17.54
N ILE A 323 11.57 -8.98 17.00
CA ILE A 323 11.81 -7.61 17.49
C ILE A 323 11.41 -7.48 18.97
N ALA A 324 10.30 -8.11 19.38
CA ALA A 324 9.84 -8.09 20.77
C ALA A 324 10.76 -8.87 21.72
N ALA A 325 11.34 -9.99 21.25
CA ALA A 325 12.14 -10.90 22.05
C ALA A 325 13.62 -10.48 22.15
N THR A 326 14.09 -9.57 21.29
CA THR A 326 15.50 -9.23 21.16
C THR A 326 15.77 -7.77 21.49
N HIS A 327 17.05 -7.45 21.68
CA HIS A 327 17.51 -6.10 21.97
C HIS A 327 18.72 -5.75 21.08
N GLY A 328 18.86 -4.44 20.84
CA GLY A 328 20.00 -3.89 20.13
C GLY A 328 19.79 -3.76 18.61
N PHE A 329 20.57 -2.84 18.04
CA PHE A 329 20.43 -2.38 16.67
C PHE A 329 20.44 -3.51 15.62
N THR A 330 21.40 -4.42 15.70
CA THR A 330 21.58 -5.50 14.70
C THR A 330 20.38 -6.47 14.69
N GLN A 331 19.88 -6.87 15.86
CA GLN A 331 18.76 -7.78 15.98
C GLN A 331 17.47 -7.15 15.44
N TRP A 332 17.24 -5.88 15.76
CA TRP A 332 16.09 -5.13 15.24
C TRP A 332 16.20 -4.85 13.75
N ALA A 333 17.42 -4.61 13.23
CA ALA A 333 17.64 -4.48 11.78
C ALA A 333 17.31 -5.76 11.02
N LEU A 334 17.72 -6.92 11.54
CA LEU A 334 17.36 -8.22 10.99
C LEU A 334 15.83 -8.44 11.05
N GLY A 335 15.20 -8.16 12.19
CA GLY A 335 13.74 -8.23 12.33
C GLY A 335 13.00 -7.33 11.35
N ALA A 336 13.45 -6.08 11.18
CA ALA A 336 12.87 -5.14 10.21
C ALA A 336 13.03 -5.63 8.75
N ALA A 337 14.18 -6.21 8.41
CA ALA A 337 14.41 -6.78 7.08
C ALA A 337 13.51 -7.99 6.82
N VAL A 338 13.37 -8.91 7.78
CA VAL A 338 12.50 -10.09 7.67
C VAL A 338 11.03 -9.66 7.60
N LEU A 339 10.62 -8.64 8.38
CA LEU A 339 9.29 -8.05 8.30
C LEU A 339 9.01 -7.50 6.90
N GLY A 340 9.95 -6.78 6.31
CA GLY A 340 9.86 -6.25 4.96
C GLY A 340 9.75 -7.35 3.90
N ALA A 341 10.51 -8.42 4.03
CA ALA A 341 10.43 -9.58 3.14
C ALA A 341 9.06 -10.27 3.22
N GLY A 342 8.54 -10.50 4.44
CA GLY A 342 7.21 -11.04 4.65
C GLY A 342 6.11 -10.17 4.03
N THR A 343 6.19 -8.85 4.21
CA THR A 343 5.24 -7.89 3.62
C THR A 343 5.31 -7.89 2.09
N ALA A 344 6.50 -7.99 1.50
CA ALA A 344 6.68 -8.12 0.06
C ALA A 344 6.01 -9.37 -0.51
N MET A 345 6.02 -10.48 0.22
CA MET A 345 5.33 -11.71 -0.18
C MET A 345 3.80 -11.56 -0.19
N VAL A 346 3.25 -10.79 0.73
CA VAL A 346 1.81 -10.66 0.95
C VAL A 346 1.17 -9.66 0.00
N TYR A 347 1.68 -8.43 -0.02
CA TYR A 347 0.99 -7.29 -0.60
C TYR A 347 0.62 -7.43 -2.09
N PRO A 348 1.55 -7.71 -3.02
CA PRO A 348 1.20 -7.86 -4.44
C PRO A 348 0.36 -9.11 -4.70
N THR A 349 0.58 -10.15 -3.91
CA THR A 349 -0.09 -11.45 -4.04
C THR A 349 -1.57 -11.37 -3.68
N LEU A 350 -1.95 -10.56 -2.69
CA LEU A 350 -3.36 -10.32 -2.33
C LEU A 350 -4.13 -9.69 -3.48
N ILE A 351 -3.56 -8.69 -4.15
CA ILE A 351 -4.20 -8.04 -5.30
C ILE A 351 -4.33 -9.01 -6.48
N ALA A 352 -3.30 -9.83 -6.70
CA ALA A 352 -3.34 -10.86 -7.74
C ALA A 352 -4.43 -11.91 -7.46
N ALA A 353 -4.53 -12.41 -6.22
CA ALA A 353 -5.55 -13.37 -5.81
C ALA A 353 -6.98 -12.82 -5.99
N ILE A 354 -7.21 -11.54 -5.65
CA ILE A 354 -8.50 -10.89 -5.93
C ILE A 354 -8.75 -10.80 -7.44
N GLY A 355 -7.72 -10.52 -8.21
CA GLY A 355 -7.77 -10.49 -9.68
C GLY A 355 -8.13 -11.84 -10.30
N ASP A 356 -7.69 -12.95 -9.69
CA ASP A 356 -7.97 -14.31 -10.14
C ASP A 356 -9.42 -14.73 -9.87
N VAL A 357 -10.02 -14.26 -8.76
CA VAL A 357 -11.37 -14.66 -8.30
C VAL A 357 -12.46 -13.73 -8.81
N ALA A 358 -12.21 -12.41 -8.78
CA ALA A 358 -13.23 -11.43 -9.13
C ALA A 358 -13.43 -11.33 -10.65
N HIS A 359 -14.68 -11.51 -11.11
CA HIS A 359 -15.03 -11.36 -12.53
C HIS A 359 -14.66 -9.96 -13.04
N PRO A 360 -14.15 -9.81 -14.26
CA PRO A 360 -13.69 -8.53 -14.82
C PRO A 360 -14.69 -7.38 -14.69
N ALA A 361 -15.99 -7.63 -14.82
CA ALA A 361 -17.05 -6.63 -14.74
C ALA A 361 -17.21 -5.96 -13.36
N TRP A 362 -16.75 -6.61 -12.27
CA TRP A 362 -16.86 -6.06 -10.92
C TRP A 362 -15.54 -6.11 -10.13
N ARG A 363 -14.43 -6.57 -10.74
CA ARG A 363 -13.10 -6.68 -10.12
C ARG A 363 -12.63 -5.36 -9.52
N ALA A 364 -12.81 -4.24 -10.21
CA ALA A 364 -12.40 -2.92 -9.69
C ALA A 364 -13.12 -2.59 -8.38
N ARG A 365 -14.41 -2.94 -8.25
CA ARG A 365 -15.17 -2.75 -7.01
C ARG A 365 -14.68 -3.66 -5.88
N ALA A 366 -14.34 -4.92 -6.18
CA ALA A 366 -13.75 -5.83 -5.19
C ALA A 366 -12.39 -5.33 -4.68
N VAL A 367 -11.52 -4.86 -5.58
CA VAL A 367 -10.25 -4.22 -5.19
C VAL A 367 -10.48 -2.97 -4.35
N GLY A 368 -11.53 -2.19 -4.64
CA GLY A 368 -11.92 -1.02 -3.83
C GLY A 368 -12.29 -1.42 -2.39
N VAL A 369 -13.10 -2.46 -2.22
CA VAL A 369 -13.48 -3.00 -0.89
C VAL A 369 -12.24 -3.54 -0.14
N TYR A 370 -11.40 -4.30 -0.83
CA TYR A 370 -10.13 -4.77 -0.26
C TYR A 370 -9.25 -3.60 0.23
N ARG A 371 -9.09 -2.56 -0.59
CA ARG A 371 -8.29 -1.38 -0.21
C ARG A 371 -8.87 -0.63 0.98
N LEU A 372 -10.19 -0.57 1.11
CA LEU A 372 -10.84 0.01 2.28
C LEU A 372 -10.39 -0.72 3.56
N TRP A 373 -10.48 -2.05 3.58
CA TRP A 373 -10.07 -2.87 4.72
C TRP A 373 -8.57 -2.80 4.98
N ARG A 374 -7.76 -2.92 3.93
CA ARG A 374 -6.32 -2.81 4.02
C ARG A 374 -5.89 -1.48 4.66
N ASP A 375 -6.38 -0.36 4.14
CA ASP A 375 -5.96 0.96 4.60
C ASP A 375 -6.55 1.30 5.98
N ALA A 376 -7.73 0.76 6.34
CA ALA A 376 -8.26 0.81 7.70
C ALA A 376 -7.34 0.11 8.71
N GLY A 377 -6.54 -0.86 8.26
CA GLY A 377 -5.53 -1.53 9.07
C GLY A 377 -4.55 -0.58 9.76
N PHE A 378 -4.14 0.51 9.09
CA PHE A 378 -3.28 1.55 9.71
C PHE A 378 -3.91 2.13 10.98
N ALA A 379 -5.17 2.55 10.88
CA ALA A 379 -5.89 3.16 11.99
C ALA A 379 -6.18 2.13 13.10
N ILE A 380 -6.67 0.95 12.73
CA ILE A 380 -6.98 -0.13 13.68
C ILE A 380 -5.70 -0.58 14.41
N GLY A 381 -4.58 -0.72 13.67
CA GLY A 381 -3.30 -1.09 14.23
C GLY A 381 -2.75 -0.06 15.22
N ALA A 382 -2.84 1.22 14.87
CA ALA A 382 -2.40 2.31 15.73
C ALA A 382 -3.25 2.39 17.01
N ILE A 383 -4.59 2.27 16.90
CA ILE A 383 -5.50 2.24 18.05
C ILE A 383 -5.18 1.05 18.96
N LEU A 384 -5.11 -0.15 18.39
CA LEU A 384 -4.86 -1.37 19.13
C LEU A 384 -3.49 -1.33 19.84
N ALA A 385 -2.44 -0.98 19.08
CA ALA A 385 -1.09 -0.91 19.63
C ALA A 385 -0.97 0.18 20.70
N GLY A 386 -1.63 1.33 20.50
CA GLY A 386 -1.66 2.41 21.48
C GLY A 386 -2.33 2.00 22.78
N ILE A 387 -3.54 1.44 22.70
CA ILE A 387 -4.29 0.98 23.89
C ILE A 387 -3.50 -0.10 24.65
N LEU A 388 -2.96 -1.08 23.97
CA LEU A 388 -2.19 -2.16 24.62
C LEU A 388 -0.87 -1.66 25.22
N ALA A 389 -0.21 -0.72 24.57
CA ALA A 389 1.02 -0.13 25.09
C ALA A 389 0.77 0.74 26.34
N ASP A 390 -0.35 1.46 26.37
CA ASP A 390 -0.75 2.28 27.52
C ASP A 390 -1.30 1.44 28.68
N ALA A 391 -2.14 0.43 28.38
CA ALA A 391 -2.76 -0.41 29.41
C ALA A 391 -1.79 -1.43 30.04
N PHE A 392 -0.82 -1.88 29.27
CA PHE A 392 0.16 -2.88 29.70
C PHE A 392 1.60 -2.39 29.46
N THR A 393 2.19 -2.78 28.33
CA THR A 393 3.53 -2.37 27.93
C THR A 393 3.64 -2.33 26.40
N PRO A 394 4.62 -1.57 25.84
CA PRO A 394 4.92 -1.65 24.41
C PRO A 394 5.24 -3.07 23.92
N ALA A 395 5.92 -3.87 24.74
CA ALA A 395 6.22 -5.27 24.44
C ALA A 395 4.93 -6.12 24.32
N ALA A 396 3.95 -5.92 25.21
CA ALA A 396 2.66 -6.60 25.11
C ALA A 396 1.90 -6.24 23.83
N ALA A 397 1.95 -4.97 23.40
CA ALA A 397 1.38 -4.54 22.13
C ALA A 397 2.06 -5.24 20.94
N ILE A 398 3.40 -5.34 20.93
CA ILE A 398 4.16 -5.99 19.87
C ILE A 398 3.84 -7.48 19.81
N TRP A 399 3.82 -8.19 20.93
CA TRP A 399 3.47 -9.62 20.99
C TRP A 399 2.03 -9.89 20.55
N THR A 400 1.08 -9.03 20.94
CA THR A 400 -0.32 -9.17 20.52
C THR A 400 -0.47 -9.00 19.01
N VAL A 401 0.20 -8.03 18.42
CA VAL A 401 0.19 -7.83 16.97
C VAL A 401 0.87 -9.00 16.25
N ALA A 402 1.96 -9.55 16.78
CA ALA A 402 2.58 -10.76 16.25
C ALA A 402 1.60 -11.94 16.26
N ALA A 403 0.88 -12.14 17.37
CA ALA A 403 -0.12 -13.21 17.49
C ALA A 403 -1.29 -13.04 16.51
N ILE A 404 -1.82 -11.82 16.36
CA ILE A 404 -2.87 -11.50 15.38
C ILE A 404 -2.38 -11.77 13.96
N THR A 405 -1.14 -11.42 13.65
CA THR A 405 -0.54 -11.64 12.33
C THR A 405 -0.37 -13.14 12.05
N ALA A 406 0.07 -13.91 13.04
CA ALA A 406 0.12 -15.38 12.93
C ALA A 406 -1.27 -15.98 12.73
N ALA A 407 -2.26 -15.56 13.53
CA ALA A 407 -3.64 -16.02 13.40
C ALA A 407 -4.20 -15.70 12.00
N SER A 408 -3.91 -14.51 11.44
CA SER A 408 -4.29 -14.16 10.08
C SER A 408 -3.68 -15.11 9.04
N GLY A 409 -2.40 -15.47 9.18
CA GLY A 409 -1.76 -16.49 8.34
C GLY A 409 -2.43 -17.85 8.44
N ILE A 410 -2.81 -18.29 9.65
CA ILE A 410 -3.56 -19.54 9.88
C ILE A 410 -4.94 -19.48 9.23
N VAL A 411 -5.65 -18.35 9.32
CA VAL A 411 -6.94 -18.17 8.63
C VAL A 411 -6.78 -18.32 7.12
N VAL A 412 -5.72 -17.76 6.53
CA VAL A 412 -5.43 -17.95 5.09
C VAL A 412 -5.19 -19.44 4.79
N ILE A 413 -4.43 -20.16 5.61
CA ILE A 413 -4.18 -21.61 5.44
C ILE A 413 -5.48 -22.41 5.47
N GLY A 414 -6.36 -22.14 6.44
CA GLY A 414 -7.57 -22.91 6.66
C GLY A 414 -8.74 -22.56 5.73
N ARG A 415 -8.90 -21.26 5.41
CA ARG A 415 -10.09 -20.75 4.72
C ARG A 415 -9.88 -20.50 3.22
N MET A 416 -8.71 -19.97 2.81
CA MET A 416 -8.44 -19.65 1.43
C MET A 416 -8.14 -20.90 0.61
N TYR A 417 -8.73 -21.03 -0.57
CA TYR A 417 -8.29 -22.00 -1.58
C TYR A 417 -7.22 -21.39 -2.49
N GLU A 418 -6.49 -22.22 -3.25
CA GLU A 418 -5.52 -21.73 -4.22
C GLU A 418 -6.25 -21.10 -5.41
N THR A 419 -5.93 -19.83 -5.69
CA THR A 419 -6.63 -19.05 -6.72
C THR A 419 -5.89 -19.03 -8.06
N HIS A 420 -4.59 -19.36 -8.09
CA HIS A 420 -3.82 -19.33 -9.32
C HIS A 420 -4.26 -20.45 -10.27
N PRO A 421 -4.69 -20.14 -11.52
CA PRO A 421 -5.31 -21.13 -12.42
C PRO A 421 -4.44 -22.33 -12.76
N ALA A 422 -3.12 -22.16 -12.92
CA ALA A 422 -2.21 -23.25 -13.23
C ALA A 422 -2.00 -24.19 -12.03
N ALA A 423 -1.90 -23.64 -10.81
CA ALA A 423 -1.73 -24.42 -9.60
C ALA A 423 -3.03 -25.14 -9.18
N SER A 424 -4.20 -24.56 -9.48
CA SER A 424 -5.51 -25.19 -9.25
C SER A 424 -5.70 -26.43 -10.14
N ARG A 425 -5.27 -26.40 -11.39
CA ARG A 425 -5.34 -27.56 -12.30
C ARG A 425 -4.45 -28.71 -11.86
N ALA A 426 -3.29 -28.44 -11.28
CA ALA A 426 -2.39 -29.46 -10.75
C ALA A 426 -2.95 -30.19 -9.52
N GLN A 427 -3.86 -29.58 -8.76
CA GLN A 427 -4.52 -30.21 -7.60
C GLN A 427 -5.72 -31.10 -7.98
N ILE A 428 -6.27 -30.94 -9.18
CA ILE A 428 -7.42 -31.73 -9.69
C ILE A 428 -6.95 -33.05 -10.33
N HIS A 429 -5.68 -33.21 -10.68
CA HIS A 429 -5.13 -34.51 -11.09
C HIS A 429 -4.85 -35.38 -9.84
N LEU A 430 -5.90 -36.02 -9.35
CA LEU A 430 -5.75 -37.14 -8.43
C LEU A 430 -5.12 -38.33 -9.17
N PRO A 431 -4.18 -39.08 -8.56
CA PRO A 431 -3.60 -40.26 -9.19
C PRO A 431 -4.66 -41.38 -9.26
N GLY A 432 -5.12 -41.70 -10.45
CA GLY A 432 -6.06 -42.81 -10.63
C GLY A 432 -6.70 -43.00 -11.99
N GLU A 433 -6.49 -42.13 -12.96
CA GLU A 433 -6.96 -42.40 -14.34
C GLU A 433 -5.85 -42.99 -15.20
N HIS A 434 -5.80 -44.30 -15.22
CA HIS A 434 -5.13 -45.07 -16.28
C HIS A 434 -5.83 -44.78 -17.61
N VAL A 435 -5.17 -44.00 -18.47
CA VAL A 435 -5.55 -43.90 -19.90
C VAL A 435 -5.26 -45.27 -20.51
N THR A 436 -6.28 -46.08 -20.69
CA THR A 436 -6.25 -47.24 -21.61
C THR A 436 -6.26 -46.67 -23.02
N THR A 437 -5.10 -46.67 -23.67
CA THR A 437 -4.94 -46.55 -25.11
C THR A 437 -5.52 -47.83 -25.75
N ALA A 438 -6.55 -47.69 -26.57
CA ALA A 438 -6.93 -48.60 -27.62
C ALA A 438 -6.90 -47.87 -28.97
#